data_55faa9972ca7c7a117a78e798c69bc89
#
_entry.id   55faa9972ca7c7a117a78e798c69bc89
#
_cell.length_a   1.000
_cell.length_b   1.000
_cell.length_c   1.000
_cell.angle_alpha   90.00
_cell.angle_beta   90.00
_cell.angle_gamma   90.00
#
_symmetry.space_group_name_H-M   'P 1'
#
loop_
_entity.id
_entity.type
_entity.pdbx_description
1 polymer ?
#
loop_
_entity_poly.entity_id
_entity_poly.type
_entity_poly.pdbx_seq_one_letter_code
_entity_poly.pdbx_strand_id
1 'polypeptide(L)'
;MNDICCIGHITLDKIVTPKQTAYMPGGTSYYFSHGISHLKDTKHYKLVTALAPTEFKAVEDIRAKGIEVKVIPSRHTVYFENIYGENQDNRTQRVLAKADPFTVEQLKDVEANIFHLGSLLSDDFSLDVVKYLSGKGTLAVDAQGYLREVRGKKVYPVDWTEKTEALKYIDILKVNEHEMEVLTGHKAVSYTHLRAHETRSKLV
;
A
#
# COMPACT_ATOMS: atom_id res chain seq x y z
N MET A 1 -18.47 -13.94 1.04
CA MET A 1 -17.34 -13.48 0.21
C MET A 1 -17.28 -11.96 0.29
N ASN A 2 -16.14 -11.37 0.52
CA ASN A 2 -16.00 -9.91 0.59
C ASN A 2 -16.00 -9.30 -0.82
N ASP A 3 -16.51 -8.07 -0.96
CA ASP A 3 -16.42 -7.35 -2.24
C ASP A 3 -15.01 -6.83 -2.46
N ILE A 4 -14.39 -6.28 -1.41
CA ILE A 4 -13.04 -5.73 -1.46
C ILE A 4 -12.20 -6.28 -0.30
N CYS A 5 -11.00 -6.75 -0.60
CA CYS A 5 -9.97 -7.04 0.38
C CYS A 5 -8.75 -6.15 0.12
N CYS A 6 -8.43 -5.27 1.06
CA CYS A 6 -7.16 -4.57 1.04
C CYS A 6 -6.09 -5.40 1.76
N ILE A 7 -4.95 -5.58 1.12
CA ILE A 7 -3.78 -6.27 1.69
C ILE A 7 -2.63 -5.29 1.75
N GLY A 8 -2.08 -5.05 2.94
CA GLY A 8 -0.98 -4.12 3.10
C GLY A 8 -0.63 -3.88 4.56
N HIS A 9 0.55 -3.36 4.81
CA HIS A 9 1.02 -3.08 6.16
C HIS A 9 0.32 -1.86 6.75
N ILE A 10 -0.13 -1.98 8.01
CA ILE A 10 -0.30 -0.82 8.89
C ILE A 10 1.08 -0.44 9.39
N THR A 11 1.40 0.84 9.41
CA THR A 11 2.70 1.34 9.82
C THR A 11 2.63 2.06 11.16
N LEU A 12 3.77 2.18 11.82
CA LEU A 12 4.02 3.19 12.84
C LEU A 12 4.78 4.34 12.17
N ASP A 13 4.19 5.52 12.19
CA ASP A 13 4.80 6.73 11.61
C ASP A 13 5.24 7.67 12.73
N LYS A 14 6.54 7.95 12.78
CA LYS A 14 7.11 9.03 13.58
C LYS A 14 7.19 10.29 12.73
N ILE A 15 6.41 11.27 13.09
CA ILE A 15 6.36 12.57 12.43
C ILE A 15 7.21 13.55 13.24
N VAL A 16 8.28 14.04 12.64
CA VAL A 16 9.17 15.03 13.25
C VAL A 16 9.02 16.36 12.52
N THR A 17 8.66 17.38 13.25
CA THR A 17 8.59 18.77 12.77
C THR A 17 9.47 19.66 13.64
N PRO A 18 9.79 20.89 13.25
CA PRO A 18 10.52 21.83 14.11
C PRO A 18 9.83 22.11 15.44
N LYS A 19 8.51 21.88 15.54
CA LYS A 19 7.71 22.19 16.74
C LYS A 19 7.45 20.99 17.64
N GLN A 20 7.35 19.79 17.06
CA GLN A 20 6.96 18.61 17.83
C GLN A 20 7.35 17.30 17.14
N THR A 21 7.36 16.25 17.94
CA THR A 21 7.39 14.86 17.45
C THR A 21 6.09 14.16 17.83
N ALA A 22 5.46 13.50 16.87
CA ALA A 22 4.24 12.72 17.07
C ALA A 22 4.42 11.29 16.53
N TYR A 23 3.65 10.35 17.08
CA TYR A 23 3.60 8.96 16.63
C TYR A 23 2.15 8.62 16.29
N MET A 24 1.94 8.01 15.14
CA MET A 24 0.61 7.65 14.67
C MET A 24 0.66 6.44 13.77
N PRO A 25 -0.43 5.66 13.68
CA PRO A 25 -0.54 4.63 12.66
C PRO A 25 -0.67 5.27 11.27
N GLY A 26 -0.17 4.55 10.26
CA GLY A 26 -0.20 4.98 8.88
C GLY A 26 -0.20 3.80 7.91
N GLY A 27 0.21 4.07 6.68
CA GLY A 27 0.24 3.10 5.59
C GLY A 27 -1.00 3.16 4.70
N THR A 28 -0.84 2.75 3.44
CA THR A 28 -1.92 2.76 2.44
C THR A 28 -3.14 1.99 2.93
N SER A 29 -2.94 0.80 3.49
CA SER A 29 -4.02 -0.07 3.99
C SER A 29 -4.78 0.56 5.17
N TYR A 30 -4.09 1.27 6.05
CA TYR A 30 -4.71 1.98 7.17
C TYR A 30 -5.62 3.11 6.67
N TYR A 31 -5.10 3.99 5.81
CA TYR A 31 -5.88 5.10 5.27
C TYR A 31 -7.01 4.64 4.35
N PHE A 32 -6.79 3.60 3.56
CA PHE A 32 -7.83 2.99 2.74
C PHE A 32 -8.99 2.47 3.61
N SER A 33 -8.67 1.75 4.69
CA SER A 33 -9.68 1.26 5.64
C SER A 33 -10.47 2.40 6.30
N HIS A 34 -9.79 3.49 6.66
CA HIS A 34 -10.46 4.70 7.16
C HIS A 34 -11.38 5.31 6.11
N GLY A 35 -10.94 5.42 4.85
CA GLY A 35 -11.78 5.90 3.75
C GLY A 35 -13.05 5.05 3.58
N ILE A 36 -12.88 3.73 3.52
CA ILE A 36 -14.01 2.79 3.43
C ILE A 36 -14.97 2.93 4.63
N SER A 37 -14.47 3.16 5.84
CA SER A 37 -15.30 3.29 7.05
C SER A 37 -16.30 4.45 7.00
N HIS A 38 -16.13 5.41 6.09
CA HIS A 38 -17.09 6.49 5.85
C HIS A 38 -18.17 6.14 4.83
N LEU A 39 -18.08 4.97 4.17
CA LEU A 39 -19.15 4.49 3.30
C LEU A 39 -20.28 3.91 4.14
N LYS A 40 -21.51 3.90 3.57
CA LYS A 40 -22.71 3.46 4.29
C LYS A 40 -22.72 1.97 4.63
N ASP A 41 -21.98 1.15 3.89
CA ASP A 41 -21.87 -0.29 4.13
C ASP A 41 -20.41 -0.74 4.02
N THR A 42 -19.87 -1.22 5.15
CA THR A 42 -18.51 -1.75 5.26
C THR A 42 -18.48 -3.26 5.42
N LYS A 43 -19.63 -3.94 5.44
CA LYS A 43 -19.75 -5.37 5.76
C LYS A 43 -19.03 -6.28 4.76
N HIS A 44 -18.81 -5.79 3.57
CA HIS A 44 -18.17 -6.52 2.48
C HIS A 44 -16.71 -6.11 2.24
N TYR A 45 -16.12 -5.41 3.21
CA TYR A 45 -14.72 -5.02 3.20
C TYR A 45 -13.92 -5.79 4.25
N LYS A 46 -12.74 -6.26 3.86
CA LYS A 46 -11.77 -6.93 4.73
C LYS A 46 -10.40 -6.30 4.58
N LEU A 47 -9.72 -6.10 5.70
CA LEU A 47 -8.32 -5.73 5.74
C LEU A 47 -7.48 -6.97 6.09
N VAL A 48 -6.41 -7.21 5.33
CA VAL A 48 -5.32 -8.13 5.70
C VAL A 48 -4.07 -7.30 5.92
N THR A 49 -3.50 -7.38 7.11
CA THR A 49 -2.31 -6.59 7.47
C THR A 49 -1.30 -7.43 8.24
N ALA A 50 -0.02 -7.06 8.14
CA ALA A 50 1.04 -7.66 8.93
C ALA A 50 1.73 -6.59 9.77
N LEU A 51 1.84 -6.85 11.10
CA LEU A 51 2.46 -5.94 12.06
C LEU A 51 2.88 -6.71 13.31
N ALA A 52 3.75 -6.10 14.12
CA ALA A 52 4.14 -6.63 15.42
C ALA A 52 3.00 -6.48 16.45
N PRO A 53 2.92 -7.35 17.46
CA PRO A 53 1.88 -7.30 18.50
C PRO A 53 1.82 -5.97 19.26
N THR A 54 2.92 -5.24 19.35
CA THR A 54 2.99 -3.94 20.03
C THR A 54 2.08 -2.87 19.41
N GLU A 55 1.70 -3.04 18.13
CA GLU A 55 0.91 -2.08 17.37
C GLU A 55 -0.55 -2.51 17.18
N PHE A 56 -1.02 -3.54 17.89
CA PHE A 56 -2.39 -4.07 17.76
C PHE A 56 -3.49 -3.04 18.06
N LYS A 57 -3.19 -1.98 18.79
CA LYS A 57 -4.15 -0.90 19.00
C LYS A 57 -4.67 -0.32 17.68
N ALA A 58 -3.81 -0.15 16.68
CA ALA A 58 -4.24 0.33 15.36
C ALA A 58 -5.22 -0.63 14.67
N VAL A 59 -5.08 -1.95 14.91
CA VAL A 59 -6.03 -2.97 14.42
C VAL A 59 -7.35 -2.85 15.15
N GLU A 60 -7.33 -2.67 16.47
CA GLU A 60 -8.55 -2.52 17.28
C GLU A 60 -9.35 -1.28 16.87
N ASP A 61 -8.65 -0.17 16.58
CA ASP A 61 -9.28 1.07 16.10
C ASP A 61 -10.00 0.86 14.75
N ILE A 62 -9.45 0.02 13.85
CA ILE A 62 -10.10 -0.36 12.58
C ILE A 62 -11.29 -1.30 12.84
N ARG A 63 -11.13 -2.30 13.71
CA ARG A 63 -12.21 -3.23 14.09
C ARG A 63 -13.38 -2.53 14.75
N ALA A 64 -13.12 -1.51 15.57
CA ALA A 64 -14.16 -0.69 16.20
C ALA A 64 -15.05 0.06 15.18
N LYS A 65 -14.59 0.21 13.94
CA LYS A 65 -15.34 0.76 12.80
C LYS A 65 -16.18 -0.28 12.07
N GLY A 66 -16.25 -1.52 12.57
CA GLY A 66 -17.01 -2.62 11.96
C GLY A 66 -16.27 -3.32 10.80
N ILE A 67 -14.98 -3.09 10.64
CA ILE A 67 -14.16 -3.69 9.57
C ILE A 67 -13.55 -5.02 10.07
N GLU A 68 -13.70 -6.07 9.25
CA GLU A 68 -13.03 -7.34 9.49
C GLU A 68 -11.52 -7.18 9.22
N VAL A 69 -10.68 -7.55 10.21
CA VAL A 69 -9.23 -7.47 10.08
C VAL A 69 -8.60 -8.84 10.36
N LYS A 70 -7.95 -9.41 9.33
CA LYS A 70 -7.04 -10.54 9.45
C LYS A 70 -5.64 -10.00 9.71
N VAL A 71 -5.06 -10.39 10.86
CA VAL A 71 -3.69 -10.02 11.22
C VAL A 71 -2.76 -11.19 10.93
N ILE A 72 -1.71 -10.92 10.17
CA ILE A 72 -0.59 -11.82 9.94
C ILE A 72 0.51 -11.38 10.93
N PRO A 73 0.95 -12.27 11.84
CA PRO A 73 2.03 -11.94 12.76
C PRO A 73 3.31 -11.58 11.99
N SER A 74 3.92 -10.48 12.36
CA SER A 74 5.22 -10.04 11.86
C SER A 74 6.15 -9.73 13.01
N ARG A 75 7.46 -9.93 12.80
CA ARG A 75 8.49 -9.66 13.79
C ARG A 75 8.55 -8.18 14.14
N HIS A 76 8.33 -7.33 13.13
CA HIS A 76 8.33 -5.87 13.25
C HIS A 76 7.13 -5.28 12.54
N THR A 77 6.74 -4.07 12.95
CA THR A 77 5.85 -3.21 12.19
C THR A 77 6.70 -2.35 11.25
N VAL A 78 6.22 -2.03 10.06
CA VAL A 78 6.88 -1.04 9.19
C VAL A 78 6.91 0.29 9.96
N TYR A 79 8.11 0.80 10.20
CA TYR A 79 8.31 2.00 11.00
C TYR A 79 8.94 3.10 10.14
N PHE A 80 8.13 4.08 9.77
CA PHE A 80 8.60 5.26 9.05
C PHE A 80 8.94 6.40 10.02
N GLU A 81 10.04 7.09 9.75
CA GLU A 81 10.36 8.39 10.32
C GLU A 81 10.26 9.43 9.21
N ASN A 82 9.30 10.33 9.34
CA ASN A 82 9.01 11.42 8.40
C ASN A 82 9.47 12.73 9.04
N ILE A 83 10.52 13.32 8.50
CA ILE A 83 11.13 14.55 9.03
C ILE A 83 10.78 15.70 8.09
N TYR A 84 10.09 16.69 8.62
CA TYR A 84 9.68 17.92 7.93
C TYR A 84 10.53 19.08 8.44
N GLY A 85 11.09 19.86 7.51
CA GLY A 85 11.76 21.13 7.83
C GLY A 85 10.76 22.29 7.99
N GLU A 86 11.25 23.52 7.92
CA GLU A 86 10.40 24.71 7.90
C GLU A 86 9.47 24.72 6.68
N ASN A 87 9.98 24.30 5.52
CA ASN A 87 9.16 24.04 4.35
C ASN A 87 8.59 22.60 4.46
N GLN A 88 7.28 22.51 4.70
CA GLN A 88 6.56 21.25 4.87
C GLN A 88 6.41 20.43 3.57
N ASP A 89 6.65 21.03 2.40
CA ASP A 89 6.65 20.32 1.12
C ASP A 89 7.88 19.40 0.98
N ASN A 90 8.95 19.71 1.72
CA ASN A 90 10.18 18.93 1.72
C ASN A 90 10.19 17.96 2.91
N ARG A 91 9.98 16.69 2.61
CA ARG A 91 10.01 15.60 3.58
C ARG A 91 11.22 14.69 3.34
N THR A 92 11.99 14.46 4.40
CA THR A 92 12.94 13.34 4.44
C THR A 92 12.27 12.14 5.07
N GLN A 93 12.30 10.98 4.40
CA GLN A 93 11.71 9.75 4.89
C GLN A 93 12.78 8.69 5.16
N ARG A 94 12.69 8.05 6.32
CA ARG A 94 13.53 6.91 6.70
C ARG A 94 12.64 5.74 7.09
N VAL A 95 13.12 4.51 6.86
CA VAL A 95 12.51 3.27 7.33
C VAL A 95 13.37 2.73 8.46
N LEU A 96 12.85 2.78 9.67
CA LEU A 96 13.57 2.36 10.88
C LEU A 96 13.43 0.85 11.13
N ALA A 97 12.29 0.27 10.74
CA ALA A 97 12.05 -1.18 10.74
C ALA A 97 11.16 -1.56 9.56
N LYS A 98 11.23 -2.82 9.14
CA LYS A 98 10.39 -3.42 8.09
C LYS A 98 9.60 -4.57 8.69
N ALA A 99 8.35 -4.72 8.28
CA ALA A 99 7.56 -5.92 8.54
C ALA A 99 8.01 -7.05 7.60
N ASP A 100 7.61 -8.27 7.95
CA ASP A 100 7.81 -9.42 7.08
C ASP A 100 6.91 -9.29 5.84
N PRO A 101 7.39 -9.66 4.61
CA PRO A 101 6.61 -9.58 3.38
C PRO A 101 5.41 -10.54 3.42
N PHE A 102 4.40 -10.24 2.60
CA PHE A 102 3.26 -11.13 2.40
C PHE A 102 3.65 -12.30 1.51
N THR A 103 3.14 -13.49 1.86
CA THR A 103 3.37 -14.72 1.10
C THR A 103 2.06 -15.32 0.58
N VAL A 104 2.14 -16.11 -0.49
CA VAL A 104 0.99 -16.85 -1.03
C VAL A 104 0.33 -17.72 0.03
N GLU A 105 1.14 -18.40 0.86
CA GLU A 105 0.65 -19.29 1.92
C GLU A 105 -0.26 -18.58 2.91
N GLN A 106 0.12 -17.37 3.32
CA GLN A 106 -0.64 -16.54 4.26
C GLN A 106 -1.97 -16.03 3.69
N LEU A 107 -2.11 -16.03 2.35
CA LEU A 107 -3.25 -15.46 1.63
C LEU A 107 -4.18 -16.53 1.02
N LYS A 108 -3.90 -17.82 1.22
CA LYS A 108 -4.67 -18.92 0.62
C LYS A 108 -6.16 -18.90 0.98
N ASP A 109 -6.49 -18.56 2.22
CA ASP A 109 -7.85 -18.53 2.76
C ASP A 109 -8.53 -17.14 2.59
N VAL A 110 -7.87 -16.21 1.91
CA VAL A 110 -8.43 -14.87 1.67
C VAL A 110 -9.22 -14.88 0.38
N GLU A 111 -10.53 -14.53 0.48
CA GLU A 111 -11.45 -14.49 -0.65
C GLU A 111 -12.08 -13.10 -0.77
N ALA A 112 -12.08 -12.55 -1.99
CA ALA A 112 -12.72 -11.29 -2.34
C ALA A 112 -12.96 -11.19 -3.84
N ASN A 113 -13.88 -10.31 -4.26
CA ASN A 113 -14.09 -9.98 -5.67
C ASN A 113 -12.97 -9.08 -6.19
N ILE A 114 -12.49 -8.16 -5.35
CA ILE A 114 -11.41 -7.21 -5.66
C ILE A 114 -10.35 -7.31 -4.56
N PHE A 115 -9.11 -7.54 -4.96
CA PHE A 115 -7.94 -7.46 -4.10
C PHE A 115 -7.21 -6.15 -4.37
N HIS A 116 -7.00 -5.34 -3.32
CA HIS A 116 -6.20 -4.11 -3.40
C HIS A 116 -4.88 -4.29 -2.65
N LEU A 117 -3.76 -4.28 -3.36
CA LEU A 117 -2.42 -4.32 -2.78
C LEU A 117 -1.93 -2.91 -2.46
N GLY A 118 -1.91 -2.58 -1.18
CA GLY A 118 -1.40 -1.32 -0.65
C GLY A 118 0.09 -1.39 -0.36
N SER A 119 0.92 -1.49 -1.41
CA SER A 119 2.36 -1.63 -1.25
C SER A 119 3.03 -0.36 -0.70
N LEU A 120 4.00 -0.52 0.18
CA LEU A 120 4.78 0.57 0.78
C LEU A 120 6.26 0.50 0.42
N LEU A 121 6.78 -0.72 0.26
CA LEU A 121 8.17 -1.03 -0.06
C LEU A 121 8.22 -2.10 -1.15
N SER A 122 9.31 -2.13 -1.91
CA SER A 122 9.46 -2.97 -3.11
C SER A 122 9.43 -4.48 -2.84
N ASP A 123 9.63 -4.89 -1.61
CA ASP A 123 9.62 -6.28 -1.18
C ASP A 123 8.36 -6.69 -0.39
N ASP A 124 7.33 -5.85 -0.30
CA ASP A 124 6.08 -6.20 0.39
C ASP A 124 5.35 -7.37 -0.27
N PHE A 125 5.33 -7.41 -1.61
CA PHE A 125 4.63 -8.44 -2.40
C PHE A 125 5.52 -8.92 -3.54
N SER A 126 5.77 -10.22 -3.58
CA SER A 126 6.45 -10.85 -4.70
C SER A 126 5.55 -10.97 -5.94
N LEU A 127 6.17 -11.22 -7.10
CA LEU A 127 5.44 -11.52 -8.34
C LEU A 127 4.51 -12.74 -8.19
N ASP A 128 4.89 -13.73 -7.37
CA ASP A 128 4.05 -14.91 -7.11
C ASP A 128 2.76 -14.55 -6.38
N VAL A 129 2.80 -13.58 -5.44
CA VAL A 129 1.60 -13.06 -4.76
C VAL A 129 0.69 -12.34 -5.76
N VAL A 130 1.26 -11.52 -6.65
CA VAL A 130 0.52 -10.84 -7.72
C VAL A 130 -0.18 -11.85 -8.63
N LYS A 131 0.54 -12.85 -9.13
CA LYS A 131 -0.01 -13.93 -9.97
C LYS A 131 -1.10 -14.72 -9.25
N TYR A 132 -0.86 -15.07 -8.00
CA TYR A 132 -1.82 -15.84 -7.21
C TYR A 132 -3.15 -15.11 -7.02
N LEU A 133 -3.11 -13.84 -6.61
CA LEU A 133 -4.31 -13.06 -6.34
C LEU A 133 -5.07 -12.69 -7.63
N SER A 134 -4.37 -12.45 -8.74
CA SER A 134 -5.02 -12.21 -10.04
C SER A 134 -5.83 -13.40 -10.53
N GLY A 135 -5.48 -14.62 -10.13
CA GLY A 135 -6.26 -15.82 -10.39
C GLY A 135 -7.52 -15.98 -9.53
N LYS A 136 -7.67 -15.14 -8.47
CA LYS A 136 -8.79 -15.22 -7.52
C LYS A 136 -9.84 -14.11 -7.71
N GLY A 137 -9.48 -12.97 -8.30
CA GLY A 137 -10.38 -11.84 -8.49
C GLY A 137 -9.71 -10.68 -9.19
N THR A 138 -10.40 -9.56 -9.31
CA THR A 138 -9.84 -8.32 -9.87
C THR A 138 -8.70 -7.81 -8.99
N LEU A 139 -7.55 -7.55 -9.57
CA LEU A 139 -6.36 -7.12 -8.85
C LEU A 139 -6.07 -5.63 -9.07
N ALA A 140 -6.20 -4.84 -8.00
CA ALA A 140 -5.82 -3.44 -7.94
C ALA A 140 -4.50 -3.29 -7.16
N VAL A 141 -3.57 -2.49 -7.68
CA VAL A 141 -2.24 -2.31 -7.06
C VAL A 141 -1.89 -0.84 -6.94
N ASP A 142 -1.48 -0.41 -5.74
CA ASP A 142 -0.77 0.86 -5.54
C ASP A 142 0.71 0.65 -5.89
N ALA A 143 1.19 1.29 -6.95
CA ALA A 143 2.56 1.11 -7.44
C ALA A 143 3.63 1.67 -6.51
N GLN A 144 3.25 2.54 -5.58
CA GLN A 144 4.16 3.31 -4.72
C GLN A 144 5.28 2.46 -4.11
N GLY A 145 4.95 1.31 -3.52
CA GLY A 145 5.91 0.45 -2.85
C GLY A 145 6.96 -0.11 -3.80
N TYR A 146 6.54 -0.61 -4.94
CA TYR A 146 7.44 -1.22 -5.93
C TYR A 146 8.51 -0.28 -6.47
N LEU A 147 8.30 1.03 -6.31
CA LEU A 147 9.22 2.09 -6.73
C LEU A 147 10.09 2.63 -5.57
N ARG A 148 10.11 1.93 -4.43
CA ARG A 148 10.82 2.35 -3.21
C ARG A 148 11.69 1.24 -2.66
N GLU A 149 13.00 1.43 -2.71
CA GLU A 149 13.98 0.53 -2.09
C GLU A 149 14.57 1.15 -0.82
N VAL A 150 14.76 0.33 0.20
CA VAL A 150 15.39 0.74 1.46
C VAL A 150 16.83 0.28 1.50
N ARG A 151 17.77 1.24 1.59
CA ARG A 151 19.21 0.99 1.79
C ARG A 151 19.68 1.77 3.01
N GLY A 152 20.18 1.08 4.02
CA GLY A 152 20.66 1.74 5.24
C GLY A 152 19.65 2.70 5.88
N LYS A 153 18.40 2.30 5.99
CA LYS A 153 17.25 3.08 6.51
C LYS A 153 16.79 4.25 5.62
N LYS A 154 17.44 4.55 4.52
CA LYS A 154 17.00 5.57 3.57
C LYS A 154 16.16 4.95 2.48
N VAL A 155 15.14 5.68 2.03
CA VAL A 155 14.29 5.31 0.90
C VAL A 155 14.89 5.89 -0.37
N TYR A 156 15.06 5.03 -1.37
CA TYR A 156 15.57 5.41 -2.70
C TYR A 156 14.51 5.11 -3.76
N PRO A 157 14.30 5.99 -4.72
CA PRO A 157 13.50 5.67 -5.88
C PRO A 157 14.22 4.58 -6.70
N VAL A 158 13.46 3.58 -7.14
CA VAL A 158 13.93 2.51 -8.01
C VAL A 158 12.89 2.22 -9.07
N ASP A 159 13.32 1.69 -10.20
CA ASP A 159 12.37 1.14 -11.18
C ASP A 159 11.89 -0.24 -10.72
N TRP A 160 10.65 -0.57 -11.05
CA TRP A 160 10.09 -1.88 -10.79
C TRP A 160 10.62 -2.90 -11.80
N THR A 161 11.59 -3.68 -11.40
CA THR A 161 12.31 -4.60 -12.28
C THR A 161 11.40 -5.60 -12.99
N GLU A 162 10.37 -6.09 -12.29
CA GLU A 162 9.43 -7.10 -12.80
C GLU A 162 8.16 -6.48 -13.43
N LYS A 163 8.09 -5.15 -13.62
CA LYS A 163 6.89 -4.44 -14.07
C LYS A 163 6.27 -5.03 -15.34
N THR A 164 7.08 -5.36 -16.33
CA THR A 164 6.59 -5.89 -17.62
C THR A 164 5.83 -7.21 -17.44
N GLU A 165 6.27 -8.06 -16.52
CA GLU A 165 5.58 -9.31 -16.24
C GLU A 165 4.40 -9.07 -15.30
N ALA A 166 4.59 -8.32 -14.22
CA ALA A 166 3.57 -8.05 -13.21
C ALA A 166 2.32 -7.37 -13.78
N LEU A 167 2.51 -6.39 -14.68
CA LEU A 167 1.41 -5.63 -15.29
C LEU A 167 0.46 -6.50 -16.13
N LYS A 168 0.85 -7.69 -16.54
CA LYS A 168 -0.04 -8.63 -17.24
C LYS A 168 -1.15 -9.18 -16.33
N TYR A 169 -0.93 -9.14 -15.02
CA TYR A 169 -1.81 -9.71 -14.00
C TYR A 169 -2.58 -8.65 -13.22
N ILE A 170 -2.31 -7.37 -13.44
CA ILE A 170 -2.91 -6.26 -12.72
C ILE A 170 -4.04 -5.67 -13.56
N ASP A 171 -5.24 -5.59 -12.97
CA ASP A 171 -6.42 -5.03 -13.61
C ASP A 171 -6.51 -3.51 -13.42
N ILE A 172 -6.12 -3.02 -12.25
CA ILE A 172 -6.16 -1.61 -11.89
C ILE A 172 -4.81 -1.22 -11.29
N LEU A 173 -4.13 -0.25 -11.88
CA LEU A 173 -2.87 0.29 -11.36
C LEU A 173 -3.08 1.73 -10.89
N LYS A 174 -2.90 1.97 -9.59
CA LYS A 174 -2.92 3.32 -9.02
C LYS A 174 -1.50 3.85 -8.98
N VAL A 175 -1.29 5.02 -9.56
CA VAL A 175 -0.02 5.74 -9.62
C VAL A 175 -0.26 7.24 -9.44
N ASN A 176 0.73 7.95 -8.90
CA ASN A 176 0.80 9.41 -9.00
C ASN A 176 1.65 9.83 -10.22
N GLU A 177 1.75 11.14 -10.48
CA GLU A 177 2.52 11.68 -11.62
C GLU A 177 3.98 11.23 -11.63
N HIS A 178 4.64 11.30 -10.50
CA HIS A 178 6.04 10.92 -10.39
C HIS A 178 6.26 9.41 -10.55
N GLU A 179 5.38 8.61 -9.99
CA GLU A 179 5.38 7.15 -10.16
C GLU A 179 5.14 6.76 -11.62
N MET A 180 4.22 7.46 -12.28
CA MET A 180 3.98 7.28 -13.72
C MET A 180 5.24 7.60 -14.55
N GLU A 181 5.91 8.71 -14.24
CA GLU A 181 7.16 9.08 -14.90
C GLU A 181 8.25 8.01 -14.74
N VAL A 182 8.43 7.49 -13.52
CA VAL A 182 9.38 6.40 -13.26
C VAL A 182 9.03 5.13 -14.03
N LEU A 183 7.74 4.76 -14.07
CA LEU A 183 7.29 3.53 -14.73
C LEU A 183 7.41 3.59 -16.25
N THR A 184 7.13 4.74 -16.84
CA THR A 184 7.03 4.91 -18.31
C THR A 184 8.25 5.57 -18.94
N GLY A 185 9.06 6.27 -18.15
CA GLY A 185 10.14 7.15 -18.64
C GLY A 185 9.64 8.45 -19.28
N HIS A 186 8.33 8.74 -19.21
CA HIS A 186 7.72 9.92 -19.82
C HIS A 186 7.10 10.82 -18.75
N LYS A 187 7.31 12.12 -18.86
CA LYS A 187 6.61 13.11 -18.02
C LYS A 187 5.14 13.17 -18.43
N ALA A 188 4.25 13.13 -17.46
CA ALA A 188 2.84 13.39 -17.69
C ALA A 188 2.66 14.82 -18.22
N VAL A 189 2.16 14.96 -19.45
CA VAL A 189 2.06 16.27 -20.11
C VAL A 189 0.79 17.01 -19.68
N SER A 190 -0.24 16.33 -19.21
CA SER A 190 -1.45 16.92 -18.62
C SER A 190 -2.44 15.81 -18.19
N TYR A 191 -3.10 15.97 -17.05
CA TYR A 191 -4.20 15.13 -16.56
C TYR A 191 -5.43 15.09 -17.48
N THR A 192 -5.61 16.08 -18.32
CA THR A 192 -6.79 16.20 -19.18
C THR A 192 -6.78 15.28 -20.38
N HIS A 193 -5.63 14.76 -20.80
CA HIS A 193 -5.53 13.86 -21.95
C HIS A 193 -5.78 12.37 -21.62
N LEU A 194 -5.61 11.96 -20.36
CA LEU A 194 -5.84 10.59 -19.92
C LEU A 194 -7.31 10.21 -19.78
N ARG A 195 -8.23 11.18 -19.76
CA ARG A 195 -9.65 10.93 -19.50
C ARG A 195 -10.46 10.31 -20.61
N ALA A 196 -10.06 10.43 -21.85
CA ALA A 196 -10.95 10.10 -22.96
C ALA A 196 -10.69 8.75 -23.64
N HIS A 197 -9.48 8.24 -23.59
CA HIS A 197 -9.09 7.05 -24.36
C HIS A 197 -8.63 5.84 -23.55
N GLU A 198 -8.36 5.99 -22.26
CA GLU A 198 -7.70 4.96 -21.46
C GLU A 198 -8.62 4.20 -20.49
N THR A 199 -9.92 4.45 -20.52
CA THR A 199 -10.92 3.60 -19.83
C THR A 199 -10.97 2.16 -20.39
N ARG A 200 -10.20 1.86 -21.42
CA ARG A 200 -9.99 0.50 -21.94
C ARG A 200 -8.64 -0.11 -21.59
N SER A 201 -7.71 0.64 -21.06
CA SER A 201 -6.40 0.14 -20.63
C SER A 201 -6.16 0.51 -19.17
N LYS A 202 -6.76 -0.19 -18.27
CA LYS A 202 -6.38 -0.55 -16.89
C LYS A 202 -5.44 0.41 -16.09
N LEU A 203 -5.26 1.67 -16.49
CA LEU A 203 -4.53 2.71 -15.76
C LEU A 203 -5.56 3.68 -15.16
N VAL A 204 -5.64 3.70 -13.84
CA VAL A 204 -6.42 4.68 -13.05
C VAL A 204 -5.48 5.47 -12.17
#